data_efbec871533e52ae6b079e2ab03c4be4
#
_entry.id   efbec871533e52ae6b079e2ab03c4be4
#
_cell.length_a   1.000
_cell.length_b   1.000
_cell.length_c   1.000
_cell.angle_alpha   90.00
_cell.angle_beta   90.00
_cell.angle_gamma   90.00
#
_symmetry.space_group_name_H-M   'P 1'
#
loop_
_entity.id
_entity.type
_entity.pdbx_description
1 polymer ?
#
loop_
_entity_poly.entity_id
_entity_poly.type
_entity_poly.pdbx_seq_one_letter_code
_entity_poly.pdbx_strand_id
1 'polypeptide(L)'
;MISGAEMMVKCLQAENVTITFGYPGAVICPFYDFLEKTEIEHVLVRSEQNGAHEASGFARASGKAGVCIATSGPGATNLITGLATAYMDSIPLVAITGQVNSELLGRDVFQEADVTGACESFTKHSYLVKNVEDIPRVFKEAFHIATTGRPGPVLIDVPYDIQRAQVEEFIYPEKAEIIGYKPRTKGHSMQIKKAAKLLESAKRPVICCGGGVVSAGARDEMIAFAKKTGIPVVATMMGLGVIPMDNDHYIGMIGSHGKSYANRMMNEADVIVLCGARVGDRAIPNPKGVKASIIHIDIDPAEIGKNVNA
;
A
#
# COMPACT_ATOMS: atom_id res chain seq x y z
N MET A 1 -18.05 25.79 16.67
CA MET A 1 -18.13 24.34 16.97
C MET A 1 -18.14 23.58 15.65
N ILE A 2 -17.41 22.49 15.56
CA ILE A 2 -17.25 21.65 14.39
C ILE A 2 -17.59 20.20 14.76
N SER A 3 -18.32 19.49 13.91
CA SER A 3 -18.66 18.08 14.16
C SER A 3 -17.52 17.13 13.75
N GLY A 4 -17.51 15.92 14.33
CA GLY A 4 -16.57 14.88 13.93
C GLY A 4 -16.65 14.57 12.44
N ALA A 5 -17.85 14.51 11.88
CA ALA A 5 -18.07 14.28 10.44
C ALA A 5 -17.44 15.40 9.57
N GLU A 6 -17.61 16.65 9.95
CA GLU A 6 -16.95 17.78 9.29
C GLU A 6 -15.43 17.70 9.41
N MET A 7 -14.92 17.32 10.60
CA MET A 7 -13.48 17.11 10.80
C MET A 7 -12.91 16.03 9.90
N MET A 8 -13.60 14.89 9.74
CA MET A 8 -13.19 13.82 8.83
C MET A 8 -13.01 14.34 7.39
N VAL A 9 -13.95 15.13 6.90
CA VAL A 9 -13.86 15.72 5.56
C VAL A 9 -12.71 16.72 5.46
N LYS A 10 -12.52 17.58 6.48
CA LYS A 10 -11.38 18.50 6.52
C LYS A 10 -10.03 17.78 6.57
N CYS A 11 -9.95 16.62 7.23
CA CYS A 11 -8.76 15.77 7.18
C CYS A 11 -8.45 15.29 5.77
N LEU A 12 -9.47 14.85 5.00
CA LEU A 12 -9.30 14.46 3.60
C LEU A 12 -8.79 15.63 2.74
N GLN A 13 -9.34 16.83 2.94
CA GLN A 13 -8.86 18.05 2.26
C GLN A 13 -7.39 18.36 2.61
N ALA A 14 -7.03 18.25 3.88
CA ALA A 14 -5.66 18.47 4.36
C ALA A 14 -4.65 17.45 3.79
N GLU A 15 -5.09 16.22 3.49
CA GLU A 15 -4.31 15.19 2.80
C GLU A 15 -4.37 15.30 1.26
N ASN A 16 -4.97 16.37 0.72
CA ASN A 16 -5.12 16.62 -0.72
C ASN A 16 -5.84 15.49 -1.46
N VAL A 17 -6.84 14.88 -0.81
CA VAL A 17 -7.73 13.90 -1.44
C VAL A 17 -8.64 14.65 -2.41
N THR A 18 -8.66 14.22 -3.67
CA THR A 18 -9.46 14.83 -4.72
C THR A 18 -10.64 13.96 -5.14
N ILE A 19 -10.58 12.67 -4.83
CA ILE A 19 -11.61 11.69 -5.22
C ILE A 19 -11.73 10.60 -4.15
N THR A 20 -12.95 10.15 -3.92
CA THR A 20 -13.29 9.05 -3.01
C THR A 20 -14.26 8.08 -3.71
N PHE A 21 -14.26 6.81 -3.27
CA PHE A 21 -15.08 5.75 -3.83
C PHE A 21 -15.89 5.10 -2.71
N GLY A 22 -17.19 4.94 -2.85
CA GLY A 22 -17.93 4.31 -1.77
C GLY A 22 -19.43 4.21 -1.97
N TYR A 23 -20.08 3.69 -0.95
CA TYR A 23 -21.53 3.53 -0.89
C TYR A 23 -22.05 4.05 0.46
N PRO A 24 -23.01 5.00 0.46
CA PRO A 24 -23.57 5.55 1.69
C PRO A 24 -24.43 4.53 2.42
N GLY A 25 -24.52 4.70 3.74
CA GLY A 25 -25.40 3.94 4.62
C GLY A 25 -25.62 4.68 5.92
N ALA A 26 -26.59 4.25 6.73
CA ALA A 26 -27.13 5.03 7.85
C ALA A 26 -26.08 5.62 8.79
N VAL A 27 -25.09 4.84 9.19
CA VAL A 27 -24.09 5.27 10.19
C VAL A 27 -22.90 6.03 9.61
N ILE A 28 -22.86 6.27 8.30
CA ILE A 28 -21.85 7.11 7.64
C ILE A 28 -22.47 8.34 6.94
N CYS A 29 -23.80 8.48 6.93
CA CYS A 29 -24.48 9.62 6.35
C CYS A 29 -24.01 10.98 6.89
N PRO A 30 -23.73 11.17 8.20
CA PRO A 30 -23.20 12.46 8.67
C PRO A 30 -21.93 12.90 7.96
N PHE A 31 -21.03 11.96 7.63
CA PHE A 31 -19.83 12.24 6.84
C PHE A 31 -20.18 12.68 5.41
N TYR A 32 -21.11 11.99 4.74
CA TYR A 32 -21.52 12.31 3.37
C TYR A 32 -22.18 13.69 3.26
N ASP A 33 -22.94 14.12 4.29
CA ASP A 33 -23.56 15.46 4.34
C ASP A 33 -22.52 16.61 4.27
N PHE A 34 -21.32 16.37 4.78
CA PHE A 34 -20.21 17.33 4.67
C PHE A 34 -19.36 17.11 3.42
N LEU A 35 -19.19 15.88 2.97
CA LEU A 35 -18.44 15.57 1.76
C LEU A 35 -19.06 16.25 0.52
N GLU A 36 -20.38 16.20 0.39
CA GLU A 36 -21.15 16.84 -0.71
C GLU A 36 -20.90 18.35 -0.82
N LYS A 37 -20.51 19.01 0.28
CA LYS A 37 -20.24 20.46 0.32
C LYS A 37 -18.81 20.83 -0.09
N THR A 38 -18.04 19.89 -0.60
CA THR A 38 -16.63 20.09 -0.99
C THR A 38 -16.42 19.80 -2.47
N GLU A 39 -15.22 20.16 -2.95
CA GLU A 39 -14.78 19.84 -4.32
C GLU A 39 -14.21 18.39 -4.44
N ILE A 40 -14.28 17.60 -3.38
CA ILE A 40 -13.84 16.19 -3.44
C ILE A 40 -14.88 15.41 -4.25
N GLU A 41 -14.45 14.88 -5.39
CA GLU A 41 -15.30 14.03 -6.20
C GLU A 41 -15.66 12.74 -5.44
N HIS A 42 -16.91 12.31 -5.52
CA HIS A 42 -17.35 11.04 -4.96
C HIS A 42 -17.92 10.15 -6.05
N VAL A 43 -17.29 8.99 -6.24
CA VAL A 43 -17.78 7.95 -7.15
C VAL A 43 -18.68 6.99 -6.36
N LEU A 44 -19.96 7.04 -6.65
CA LEU A 44 -20.94 6.11 -6.07
C LEU A 44 -20.80 4.74 -6.72
N VAL A 45 -20.35 3.77 -5.94
CA VAL A 45 -20.20 2.37 -6.39
C VAL A 45 -21.47 1.58 -6.21
N ARG A 46 -21.58 0.38 -6.81
CA ARG A 46 -22.70 -0.55 -6.64
C ARG A 46 -22.41 -1.68 -5.65
N SER A 47 -21.16 -1.76 -5.20
CA SER A 47 -20.67 -2.69 -4.18
C SER A 47 -19.43 -2.08 -3.53
N GLU A 48 -19.34 -2.17 -2.22
CA GLU A 48 -18.21 -1.61 -1.45
C GLU A 48 -16.89 -2.28 -1.84
N GLN A 49 -16.93 -3.57 -2.18
CA GLN A 49 -15.77 -4.28 -2.72
C GLN A 49 -15.21 -3.57 -3.98
N ASN A 50 -16.10 -3.15 -4.89
CA ASN A 50 -15.68 -2.40 -6.08
C ASN A 50 -15.09 -1.05 -5.70
N GLY A 51 -15.66 -0.36 -4.70
CA GLY A 51 -15.12 0.90 -4.19
C GLY A 51 -13.68 0.77 -3.70
N ALA A 52 -13.36 -0.30 -2.98
CA ALA A 52 -11.99 -0.59 -2.56
C ALA A 52 -11.06 -0.90 -3.76
N HIS A 53 -11.55 -1.63 -4.78
CA HIS A 53 -10.78 -1.90 -6.00
C HIS A 53 -10.58 -0.64 -6.86
N GLU A 54 -11.60 0.22 -6.97
CA GLU A 54 -11.50 1.50 -7.69
C GLU A 54 -10.50 2.44 -7.00
N ALA A 55 -10.56 2.56 -5.67
CA ALA A 55 -9.57 3.30 -4.88
C ALA A 55 -8.15 2.73 -5.06
N SER A 56 -8.00 1.40 -5.10
CA SER A 56 -6.73 0.74 -5.40
C SER A 56 -6.25 1.05 -6.82
N GLY A 57 -7.15 1.05 -7.80
CA GLY A 57 -6.85 1.43 -9.19
C GLY A 57 -6.36 2.87 -9.30
N PHE A 58 -7.06 3.80 -8.63
CA PHE A 58 -6.65 5.19 -8.53
C PHE A 58 -5.26 5.35 -7.92
N ALA A 59 -4.98 4.64 -6.81
CA ALA A 59 -3.67 4.70 -6.15
C ALA A 59 -2.54 4.22 -7.07
N ARG A 60 -2.76 3.16 -7.83
CA ARG A 60 -1.79 2.63 -8.81
C ARG A 60 -1.49 3.62 -9.94
N ALA A 61 -2.53 4.31 -10.42
CA ALA A 61 -2.40 5.23 -11.56
C ALA A 61 -1.85 6.60 -11.14
N SER A 62 -2.25 7.11 -9.98
CA SER A 62 -1.90 8.45 -9.52
C SER A 62 -0.64 8.52 -8.66
N GLY A 63 -0.23 7.39 -8.04
CA GLY A 63 0.83 7.36 -7.02
C GLY A 63 0.41 7.95 -5.66
N LYS A 64 -0.87 8.32 -5.49
CA LYS A 64 -1.44 8.83 -4.22
C LYS A 64 -2.18 7.73 -3.48
N ALA A 65 -2.49 7.94 -2.19
CA ALA A 65 -3.37 7.02 -1.47
C ALA A 65 -4.80 7.07 -2.04
N GLY A 66 -5.37 5.89 -2.29
CA GLY A 66 -6.79 5.78 -2.62
C GLY A 66 -7.65 5.84 -1.36
N VAL A 67 -8.88 6.36 -1.47
CA VAL A 67 -9.81 6.45 -0.34
C VAL A 67 -11.12 5.76 -0.69
N CYS A 68 -11.53 4.77 0.12
CA CYS A 68 -12.84 4.14 -0.01
C CYS A 68 -13.65 4.28 1.28
N ILE A 69 -14.98 4.34 1.12
CA ILE A 69 -15.91 4.68 2.21
C ILE A 69 -17.06 3.69 2.21
N ALA A 70 -17.40 3.16 3.39
CA ALA A 70 -18.54 2.27 3.57
C ALA A 70 -19.25 2.50 4.91
N THR A 71 -20.47 2.02 5.03
CA THR A 71 -21.20 1.95 6.29
C THR A 71 -20.72 0.76 7.12
N SER A 72 -21.28 0.59 8.33
CA SER A 72 -20.98 -0.54 9.23
C SER A 72 -21.50 -1.89 8.69
N GLY A 73 -21.20 -2.95 9.43
CA GLY A 73 -21.72 -4.28 9.18
C GLY A 73 -21.36 -4.80 7.78
N PRO A 74 -22.36 -5.17 6.97
CA PRO A 74 -22.12 -5.74 5.64
C PRO A 74 -21.38 -4.76 4.71
N GLY A 75 -21.59 -3.45 4.84
CA GLY A 75 -20.85 -2.46 4.04
C GLY A 75 -19.36 -2.49 4.34
N ALA A 76 -19.00 -2.48 5.61
CA ALA A 76 -17.60 -2.55 6.04
C ALA A 76 -16.94 -3.90 5.69
N THR A 77 -17.63 -5.02 5.92
CA THR A 77 -17.10 -6.35 5.61
C THR A 77 -16.92 -6.60 4.12
N ASN A 78 -17.74 -5.97 3.27
CA ASN A 78 -17.58 -6.02 1.81
C ASN A 78 -16.25 -5.38 1.31
N LEU A 79 -15.62 -4.49 2.09
CA LEU A 79 -14.32 -3.93 1.73
C LEU A 79 -13.17 -4.94 1.85
N ILE A 80 -13.31 -6.01 2.65
CA ILE A 80 -12.20 -6.90 3.05
C ILE A 80 -11.45 -7.47 1.83
N THR A 81 -12.15 -7.93 0.81
CA THR A 81 -11.50 -8.47 -0.41
C THR A 81 -10.62 -7.42 -1.09
N GLY A 82 -11.10 -6.19 -1.21
CA GLY A 82 -10.33 -5.09 -1.78
C GLY A 82 -9.13 -4.69 -0.94
N LEU A 83 -9.30 -4.65 0.41
CA LEU A 83 -8.22 -4.40 1.36
C LEU A 83 -7.15 -5.50 1.29
N ALA A 84 -7.55 -6.77 1.27
CA ALA A 84 -6.64 -7.90 1.15
C ALA A 84 -5.84 -7.83 -0.16
N THR A 85 -6.48 -7.48 -1.28
CA THR A 85 -5.82 -7.28 -2.57
C THR A 85 -4.81 -6.13 -2.51
N ALA A 86 -5.19 -4.98 -1.94
CA ALA A 86 -4.31 -3.82 -1.79
C ALA A 86 -3.11 -4.14 -0.87
N TYR A 87 -3.33 -4.88 0.22
CA TYR A 87 -2.27 -5.33 1.13
C TYR A 87 -1.27 -6.24 0.43
N MET A 88 -1.77 -7.24 -0.29
CA MET A 88 -0.90 -8.18 -1.03
C MET A 88 -0.10 -7.49 -2.11
N ASP A 89 -0.64 -6.49 -2.77
CA ASP A 89 0.04 -5.75 -3.85
C ASP A 89 0.77 -4.49 -3.37
N SER A 90 0.77 -4.23 -2.05
CA SER A 90 1.46 -3.08 -1.46
C SER A 90 0.95 -1.74 -1.99
N ILE A 91 -0.38 -1.58 -2.07
CA ILE A 91 -1.04 -0.38 -2.58
C ILE A 91 -1.52 0.49 -1.41
N PRO A 92 -1.16 1.78 -1.38
CA PRO A 92 -1.61 2.68 -0.32
C PRO A 92 -3.11 2.95 -0.45
N LEU A 93 -3.87 2.61 0.59
CA LEU A 93 -5.32 2.78 0.62
C LEU A 93 -5.77 3.15 2.02
N VAL A 94 -6.66 4.12 2.15
CA VAL A 94 -7.33 4.47 3.40
C VAL A 94 -8.80 4.12 3.27
N ALA A 95 -9.25 3.14 4.05
CA ALA A 95 -10.65 2.77 4.14
C ALA A 95 -11.29 3.47 5.35
N ILE A 96 -12.42 4.11 5.13
CA ILE A 96 -13.17 4.80 6.17
C ILE A 96 -14.52 4.09 6.31
N THR A 97 -14.80 3.59 7.51
CA THR A 97 -16.08 2.95 7.81
C THR A 97 -16.85 3.71 8.88
N GLY A 98 -18.16 3.77 8.72
CA GLY A 98 -19.02 4.13 9.83
C GLY A 98 -19.22 2.94 10.75
N GLN A 99 -19.46 3.20 12.04
CA GLN A 99 -19.74 2.16 13.04
C GLN A 99 -20.99 2.56 13.85
N VAL A 100 -21.61 1.60 14.50
CA VAL A 100 -22.69 1.86 15.44
C VAL A 100 -22.22 2.78 16.58
N ASN A 101 -23.14 3.34 17.39
CA ASN A 101 -22.77 4.18 18.53
C ASN A 101 -21.79 3.45 19.45
N SER A 102 -20.83 4.16 19.98
CA SER A 102 -19.76 3.63 20.85
C SER A 102 -20.28 2.80 22.02
N GLU A 103 -21.40 3.22 22.64
CA GLU A 103 -22.05 2.53 23.77
C GLU A 103 -22.69 1.18 23.40
N LEU A 104 -22.92 0.95 22.09
CA LEU A 104 -23.55 -0.26 21.56
C LEU A 104 -22.54 -1.31 21.11
N LEU A 105 -21.24 -0.97 21.04
CA LEU A 105 -20.20 -1.89 20.62
C LEU A 105 -20.14 -3.12 21.53
N GLY A 106 -20.05 -4.30 20.93
CA GLY A 106 -20.02 -5.59 21.62
C GLY A 106 -21.39 -6.05 22.14
N ARG A 107 -22.51 -5.49 21.63
CA ARG A 107 -23.87 -5.83 22.07
C ARG A 107 -24.71 -6.53 20.99
N ASP A 108 -24.07 -6.96 19.90
CA ASP A 108 -24.73 -7.66 18.78
C ASP A 108 -25.93 -6.89 18.20
N VAL A 109 -25.79 -5.57 18.08
CA VAL A 109 -26.85 -4.72 17.53
C VAL A 109 -26.86 -4.77 15.99
N PHE A 110 -27.95 -4.25 15.40
CA PHE A 110 -28.13 -4.26 13.95
C PHE A 110 -26.95 -3.64 13.21
N GLN A 111 -26.38 -4.38 12.26
CA GLN A 111 -25.22 -4.00 11.44
C GLN A 111 -23.95 -3.66 12.24
N GLU A 112 -23.83 -4.14 13.46
CA GLU A 112 -22.53 -4.14 14.14
C GLU A 112 -21.62 -5.23 13.54
N ALA A 113 -20.37 -4.89 13.33
CA ALA A 113 -19.31 -5.85 13.00
C ALA A 113 -17.97 -5.34 13.54
N ASP A 114 -17.16 -6.21 14.12
CA ASP A 114 -15.77 -5.91 14.43
C ASP A 114 -14.94 -5.93 13.14
N VAL A 115 -15.04 -4.85 12.36
CA VAL A 115 -14.32 -4.71 11.11
C VAL A 115 -12.82 -4.48 11.36
N THR A 116 -12.45 -3.87 12.48
CA THR A 116 -11.04 -3.66 12.85
C THR A 116 -10.33 -4.98 13.08
N GLY A 117 -10.94 -5.89 13.84
CA GLY A 117 -10.45 -7.26 14.03
C GLY A 117 -10.48 -8.08 12.74
N ALA A 118 -11.58 -8.00 11.98
CA ALA A 118 -11.70 -8.74 10.70
C ALA A 118 -10.66 -8.31 9.65
N CYS A 119 -10.19 -7.07 9.66
CA CYS A 119 -9.21 -6.53 8.72
C CYS A 119 -7.76 -6.63 9.20
N GLU A 120 -7.48 -7.05 10.43
CA GLU A 120 -6.15 -7.03 11.04
C GLU A 120 -5.08 -7.71 10.18
N SER A 121 -5.39 -8.84 9.56
CA SER A 121 -4.47 -9.58 8.71
C SER A 121 -4.25 -8.95 7.31
N PHE A 122 -5.05 -7.99 6.93
CA PHE A 122 -5.07 -7.41 5.58
C PHE A 122 -4.85 -5.89 5.58
N THR A 123 -4.49 -5.32 6.73
CA THR A 123 -4.18 -3.90 6.86
C THR A 123 -2.82 -3.72 7.52
N LYS A 124 -2.21 -2.57 7.30
CA LYS A 124 -1.00 -2.18 8.04
C LYS A 124 -1.36 -1.73 9.44
N HIS A 125 -2.53 -1.14 9.60
CA HIS A 125 -3.12 -0.75 10.87
C HIS A 125 -4.63 -0.54 10.73
N SER A 126 -5.35 -0.68 11.84
CA SER A 126 -6.79 -0.41 11.92
C SER A 126 -7.06 0.44 13.15
N TYR A 127 -7.83 1.51 12.98
CA TYR A 127 -8.23 2.40 14.04
C TYR A 127 -9.74 2.27 14.31
N LEU A 128 -10.11 2.09 15.57
CA LEU A 128 -11.47 2.40 16.05
C LEU A 128 -11.38 3.74 16.81
N VAL A 129 -11.99 4.78 16.27
CA VAL A 129 -11.96 6.12 16.86
C VAL A 129 -12.86 6.17 18.08
N LYS A 130 -12.30 6.49 19.23
CA LYS A 130 -13.03 6.50 20.52
C LYS A 130 -13.40 7.90 20.99
N ASN A 131 -12.67 8.92 20.57
CA ASN A 131 -12.92 10.31 20.93
C ASN A 131 -12.88 11.18 19.68
N VAL A 132 -13.75 12.18 19.62
CA VAL A 132 -13.84 13.08 18.47
C VAL A 132 -12.55 13.87 18.25
N GLU A 133 -11.86 14.24 19.31
CA GLU A 133 -10.59 14.97 19.27
C GLU A 133 -9.44 14.17 18.65
N ASP A 134 -9.56 12.84 18.62
CA ASP A 134 -8.56 11.96 18.01
C ASP A 134 -8.64 11.93 16.47
N ILE A 135 -9.74 12.37 15.86
CA ILE A 135 -9.96 12.28 14.41
C ILE A 135 -8.79 12.87 13.60
N PRO A 136 -8.32 14.11 13.85
CA PRO A 136 -7.23 14.68 13.05
C PRO A 136 -5.93 13.89 13.16
N ARG A 137 -5.59 13.42 14.35
CA ARG A 137 -4.41 12.59 14.61
C ARG A 137 -4.52 11.25 13.90
N VAL A 138 -5.64 10.55 14.03
CA VAL A 138 -5.87 9.24 13.43
C VAL A 138 -5.80 9.31 11.90
N PHE A 139 -6.42 10.31 11.29
CA PHE A 139 -6.34 10.50 9.84
C PHE A 139 -4.90 10.78 9.39
N LYS A 140 -4.17 11.66 10.09
CA LYS A 140 -2.77 11.93 9.77
C LYS A 140 -1.89 10.69 9.84
N GLU A 141 -2.04 9.92 10.91
CA GLU A 141 -1.33 8.65 11.11
C GLU A 141 -1.71 7.62 10.03
N ALA A 142 -3.00 7.48 9.70
CA ALA A 142 -3.49 6.53 8.71
C ALA A 142 -2.89 6.78 7.32
N PHE A 143 -2.91 8.03 6.84
CA PHE A 143 -2.30 8.39 5.57
C PHE A 143 -0.78 8.19 5.59
N HIS A 144 -0.12 8.56 6.68
CA HIS A 144 1.31 8.34 6.85
C HIS A 144 1.66 6.84 6.83
N ILE A 145 0.94 6.00 7.56
CA ILE A 145 1.18 4.55 7.58
C ILE A 145 0.90 3.94 6.20
N ALA A 146 -0.20 4.35 5.55
CA ALA A 146 -0.58 3.80 4.24
C ALA A 146 0.50 4.05 3.17
N THR A 147 1.15 5.22 3.20
CA THR A 147 2.04 5.68 2.13
C THR A 147 3.54 5.48 2.41
N THR A 148 3.94 5.18 3.65
CA THR A 148 5.37 5.06 4.03
C THR A 148 5.78 3.61 4.32
N GLY A 149 7.10 3.35 4.30
CA GLY A 149 7.60 1.97 4.34
C GLY A 149 7.12 1.18 3.12
N ARG A 150 6.75 -0.08 3.33
CA ARG A 150 5.98 -0.83 2.32
C ARG A 150 4.56 -0.27 2.32
N PRO A 151 4.06 0.31 1.22
CA PRO A 151 2.70 0.84 1.17
C PRO A 151 1.65 -0.25 1.42
N GLY A 152 0.48 0.15 1.88
CA GLY A 152 -0.61 -0.80 2.12
C GLY A 152 -1.84 -0.14 2.73
N PRO A 153 -2.95 -0.86 2.88
CA PRO A 153 -4.20 -0.32 3.39
C PRO A 153 -4.16 -0.05 4.90
N VAL A 154 -4.91 0.97 5.30
CA VAL A 154 -5.23 1.32 6.68
C VAL A 154 -6.74 1.51 6.79
N LEU A 155 -7.34 1.01 7.86
CA LEU A 155 -8.75 1.18 8.16
C LEU A 155 -8.94 2.24 9.25
N ILE A 156 -9.95 3.10 9.09
CA ILE A 156 -10.44 4.04 10.11
C ILE A 156 -11.92 3.77 10.31
N ASP A 157 -12.28 3.21 11.45
CA ASP A 157 -13.66 2.90 11.82
C ASP A 157 -14.16 3.96 12.81
N VAL A 158 -15.24 4.70 12.44
CA VAL A 158 -15.69 5.87 13.16
C VAL A 158 -17.14 5.69 13.61
N PRO A 159 -17.38 5.53 14.94
CA PRO A 159 -18.73 5.43 15.50
C PRO A 159 -19.62 6.62 15.15
N TYR A 160 -20.92 6.37 15.00
CA TYR A 160 -21.92 7.37 14.61
C TYR A 160 -22.01 8.53 15.59
N ASP A 161 -21.96 8.27 16.90
CA ASP A 161 -21.96 9.29 17.94
C ASP A 161 -20.69 10.18 17.87
N ILE A 162 -19.53 9.60 17.57
CA ILE A 162 -18.26 10.34 17.37
C ILE A 162 -18.36 11.26 16.15
N GLN A 163 -18.96 10.80 15.05
CA GLN A 163 -19.19 11.65 13.87
C GLN A 163 -20.07 12.86 14.19
N ARG A 164 -21.01 12.74 15.12
CA ARG A 164 -21.94 13.81 15.53
C ARG A 164 -21.46 14.66 16.70
N ALA A 165 -20.49 14.18 17.46
CA ALA A 165 -19.90 14.93 18.56
C ALA A 165 -19.32 16.26 18.07
N GLN A 166 -19.39 17.30 18.90
CA GLN A 166 -18.98 18.66 18.57
C GLN A 166 -17.74 19.04 19.38
N VAL A 167 -16.77 19.68 18.74
CA VAL A 167 -15.60 20.28 19.37
C VAL A 167 -15.50 21.77 19.04
N GLU A 168 -14.73 22.51 19.81
CA GLU A 168 -14.57 23.96 19.61
C GLU A 168 -13.66 24.26 18.42
N GLU A 169 -12.58 23.50 18.24
CA GLU A 169 -11.52 23.80 17.29
C GLU A 169 -11.10 22.55 16.51
N PHE A 170 -10.66 22.74 15.25
CA PHE A 170 -10.04 21.74 14.40
C PHE A 170 -8.58 22.12 14.16
N ILE A 171 -7.66 21.30 14.65
CA ILE A 171 -6.23 21.43 14.40
C ILE A 171 -5.74 20.16 13.73
N TYR A 172 -5.26 20.27 12.49
CA TYR A 172 -4.68 19.13 11.77
C TYR A 172 -3.17 19.07 12.00
N PRO A 173 -2.61 17.93 12.45
CA PRO A 173 -1.17 17.82 12.69
C PRO A 173 -0.35 17.99 11.41
N GLU A 174 0.75 18.74 11.49
CA GLU A 174 1.69 18.85 10.37
C GLU A 174 2.39 17.52 10.07
N LYS A 175 2.70 16.75 11.11
CA LYS A 175 3.44 15.48 11.02
C LYS A 175 2.73 14.39 11.84
N ALA A 176 2.86 13.16 11.35
CA ALA A 176 2.48 11.99 12.13
C ALA A 176 3.59 11.65 13.14
N GLU A 177 3.21 11.49 14.41
CA GLU A 177 4.13 11.09 15.48
C GLU A 177 3.70 9.73 16.04
N ILE A 178 4.24 8.66 15.45
CA ILE A 178 3.85 7.28 15.80
C ILE A 178 5.02 6.60 16.50
N ILE A 179 4.80 6.24 17.77
CA ILE A 179 5.81 5.54 18.58
C ILE A 179 6.15 4.19 17.94
N GLY A 180 7.44 3.97 17.67
CA GLY A 180 7.92 2.70 17.11
C GLY A 180 7.81 2.57 15.59
N TYR A 181 7.05 3.41 14.91
CA TYR A 181 6.96 3.38 13.44
C TYR A 181 8.01 4.28 12.79
N LYS A 182 9.11 3.68 12.37
CA LYS A 182 10.25 4.40 11.73
C LYS A 182 10.76 3.61 10.52
N PRO A 183 10.11 3.72 9.36
CA PRO A 183 10.54 3.04 8.15
C PRO A 183 11.98 3.42 7.77
N ARG A 184 12.81 2.43 7.49
CA ARG A 184 14.20 2.65 7.09
C ARG A 184 14.27 2.78 5.57
N THR A 185 14.57 3.97 5.08
CA THR A 185 14.68 4.27 3.65
C THR A 185 16.11 4.21 3.12
N LYS A 186 17.10 4.05 3.99
CA LYS A 186 18.54 4.00 3.60
C LYS A 186 19.13 2.63 3.85
N GLY A 187 19.75 2.07 2.82
CA GLY A 187 20.51 0.83 2.93
C GLY A 187 21.78 0.98 3.79
N HIS A 188 22.21 -0.12 4.39
CA HIS A 188 23.42 -0.13 5.22
C HIS A 188 24.68 -0.05 4.35
N SER A 189 25.54 0.95 4.58
CA SER A 189 26.71 1.26 3.72
C SER A 189 27.68 0.10 3.52
N MET A 190 27.90 -0.71 4.57
CA MET A 190 28.78 -1.89 4.44
C MET A 190 28.17 -2.98 3.59
N GLN A 191 26.84 -3.18 3.65
CA GLN A 191 26.14 -4.16 2.79
C GLN A 191 26.14 -3.70 1.33
N ILE A 192 25.96 -2.40 1.08
CA ILE A 192 26.09 -1.84 -0.27
C ILE A 192 27.50 -2.09 -0.84
N LYS A 193 28.56 -1.89 -0.05
CA LYS A 193 29.94 -2.17 -0.46
C LYS A 193 30.18 -3.66 -0.75
N LYS A 194 29.59 -4.57 0.06
CA LYS A 194 29.65 -6.03 -0.20
C LYS A 194 28.92 -6.40 -1.49
N ALA A 195 27.73 -5.85 -1.69
CA ALA A 195 26.94 -6.06 -2.92
C ALA A 195 27.70 -5.59 -4.16
N ALA A 196 28.31 -4.41 -4.12
CA ALA A 196 29.14 -3.89 -5.22
C ALA A 196 30.29 -4.83 -5.56
N LYS A 197 31.07 -5.30 -4.56
CA LYS A 197 32.16 -6.26 -4.78
C LYS A 197 31.67 -7.59 -5.36
N LEU A 198 30.51 -8.06 -4.92
CA LEU A 198 29.93 -9.28 -5.47
C LEU A 198 29.55 -9.11 -6.94
N LEU A 199 28.97 -7.96 -7.31
CA LEU A 199 28.66 -7.63 -8.70
C LEU A 199 29.90 -7.47 -9.58
N GLU A 200 30.97 -6.85 -9.08
CA GLU A 200 32.23 -6.72 -9.80
C GLU A 200 32.87 -8.06 -10.16
N SER A 201 32.67 -9.08 -9.32
CA SER A 201 33.18 -10.45 -9.55
C SER A 201 32.25 -11.36 -10.34
N ALA A 202 31.00 -10.94 -10.58
CA ALA A 202 29.99 -11.73 -11.24
C ALA A 202 30.32 -11.90 -12.75
N LYS A 203 30.03 -13.09 -13.27
CA LYS A 203 30.20 -13.40 -14.70
C LYS A 203 28.89 -13.31 -15.48
N ARG A 204 27.78 -13.58 -14.82
CA ARG A 204 26.42 -13.58 -15.40
C ARG A 204 25.41 -12.95 -14.43
N PRO A 205 25.63 -11.67 -14.06
CA PRO A 205 24.69 -10.98 -13.19
C PRO A 205 23.39 -10.66 -13.92
N VAL A 206 22.27 -10.65 -13.16
CA VAL A 206 20.94 -10.24 -13.64
C VAL A 206 20.27 -9.34 -12.60
N ILE A 207 19.65 -8.27 -13.05
CA ILE A 207 18.78 -7.42 -12.20
C ILE A 207 17.33 -7.86 -12.41
N CYS A 208 16.61 -8.11 -11.32
CA CYS A 208 15.19 -8.35 -11.32
C CYS A 208 14.47 -7.19 -10.62
N CYS A 209 13.73 -6.38 -11.37
CA CYS A 209 12.94 -5.28 -10.84
C CYS A 209 11.50 -5.69 -10.56
N GLY A 210 10.98 -5.25 -9.43
CA GLY A 210 9.59 -5.49 -9.00
C GLY A 210 8.79 -4.21 -8.79
N GLY A 211 7.57 -4.36 -8.26
CA GLY A 211 6.66 -3.25 -7.96
C GLY A 211 7.20 -2.22 -6.99
N GLY A 212 8.15 -2.60 -6.12
CA GLY A 212 8.80 -1.68 -5.20
C GLY A 212 9.59 -0.57 -5.89
N VAL A 213 10.13 -0.83 -7.09
CA VAL A 213 10.81 0.21 -7.89
C VAL A 213 9.78 1.24 -8.41
N VAL A 214 8.59 0.76 -8.81
CA VAL A 214 7.47 1.64 -9.22
C VAL A 214 7.01 2.49 -8.04
N SER A 215 6.74 1.85 -6.90
CA SER A 215 6.26 2.55 -5.69
C SER A 215 7.26 3.56 -5.13
N ALA A 216 8.56 3.31 -5.32
CA ALA A 216 9.62 4.23 -4.91
C ALA A 216 9.86 5.38 -5.90
N GLY A 217 9.21 5.38 -7.08
CA GLY A 217 9.51 6.33 -8.15
C GLY A 217 10.94 6.22 -8.70
N ALA A 218 11.62 5.07 -8.50
CA ALA A 218 13.04 4.87 -8.77
C ALA A 218 13.33 4.32 -10.19
N ARG A 219 12.48 4.68 -11.15
CA ARG A 219 12.59 4.23 -12.54
C ARG A 219 13.88 4.73 -13.21
N ASP A 220 14.15 6.03 -13.06
CA ASP A 220 15.30 6.65 -13.71
C ASP A 220 16.64 6.14 -13.12
N GLU A 221 16.68 5.91 -11.81
CA GLU A 221 17.82 5.32 -11.13
C GLU A 221 18.06 3.88 -11.60
N MET A 222 17.00 3.10 -11.80
CA MET A 222 17.10 1.73 -12.31
C MET A 222 17.64 1.71 -13.75
N ILE A 223 17.14 2.58 -14.62
CA ILE A 223 17.64 2.73 -15.99
C ILE A 223 19.12 3.14 -15.99
N ALA A 224 19.47 4.14 -15.17
CA ALA A 224 20.86 4.59 -15.05
C ALA A 224 21.78 3.49 -14.51
N PHE A 225 21.31 2.70 -13.54
CA PHE A 225 22.06 1.59 -12.99
C PHE A 225 22.29 0.49 -14.03
N ALA A 226 21.26 0.08 -14.78
CA ALA A 226 21.39 -0.88 -15.85
C ALA A 226 22.37 -0.41 -16.92
N LYS A 227 22.26 0.85 -17.37
CA LYS A 227 23.15 1.46 -18.36
C LYS A 227 24.60 1.52 -17.86
N LYS A 228 24.82 1.91 -16.61
CA LYS A 228 26.17 2.03 -16.03
C LYS A 228 26.87 0.70 -15.88
N THR A 229 26.13 -0.36 -15.54
CA THR A 229 26.69 -1.68 -15.25
C THR A 229 26.72 -2.60 -16.47
N GLY A 230 25.89 -2.33 -17.49
CA GLY A 230 25.67 -3.23 -18.61
C GLY A 230 24.92 -4.51 -18.25
N ILE A 231 24.38 -4.60 -17.02
CA ILE A 231 23.70 -5.80 -16.53
C ILE A 231 22.28 -5.87 -17.13
N PRO A 232 21.87 -7.03 -17.68
CA PRO A 232 20.51 -7.22 -18.20
C PRO A 232 19.46 -7.16 -17.08
N VAL A 233 18.29 -6.61 -17.42
CA VAL A 233 17.18 -6.41 -16.50
C VAL A 233 16.00 -7.26 -16.93
N VAL A 234 15.46 -8.01 -15.97
CA VAL A 234 14.17 -8.68 -16.08
C VAL A 234 13.18 -8.06 -15.10
N ALA A 235 11.90 -8.19 -15.37
CA ALA A 235 10.85 -7.65 -14.52
C ALA A 235 9.90 -8.73 -14.00
N THR A 236 9.44 -8.57 -12.75
CA THR A 236 8.22 -9.26 -12.30
C THR A 236 7.00 -8.62 -12.97
N MET A 237 5.82 -9.24 -12.88
CA MET A 237 4.57 -8.65 -13.40
C MET A 237 4.34 -7.23 -12.85
N MET A 238 4.57 -7.01 -11.55
CA MET A 238 4.41 -5.70 -10.90
C MET A 238 5.55 -4.71 -11.22
N GLY A 239 6.64 -5.19 -11.80
CA GLY A 239 7.78 -4.38 -12.25
C GLY A 239 7.71 -4.00 -13.74
N LEU A 240 6.67 -4.42 -14.45
CA LEU A 240 6.48 -4.04 -15.86
C LEU A 240 6.40 -2.52 -16.01
N GLY A 241 7.09 -2.00 -17.01
CA GLY A 241 7.16 -0.56 -17.26
C GLY A 241 8.24 0.20 -16.47
N VAL A 242 8.97 -0.44 -15.55
CA VAL A 242 10.15 0.16 -14.89
C VAL A 242 11.24 0.46 -15.93
N ILE A 243 11.53 -0.50 -16.78
CA ILE A 243 12.44 -0.32 -17.92
C ILE A 243 11.59 -0.27 -19.21
N PRO A 244 11.78 0.72 -20.10
CA PRO A 244 11.13 0.75 -21.40
C PRO A 244 11.39 -0.52 -22.22
N MET A 245 10.41 -0.96 -22.99
CA MET A 245 10.50 -2.21 -23.77
C MET A 245 11.55 -2.17 -24.88
N ASP A 246 11.89 -1.00 -25.36
CA ASP A 246 12.89 -0.71 -26.39
C ASP A 246 14.30 -0.45 -25.81
N ASN A 247 14.46 -0.59 -24.50
CA ASN A 247 15.76 -0.43 -23.85
C ASN A 247 16.63 -1.68 -24.06
N ASP A 248 17.86 -1.52 -24.52
CA ASP A 248 18.82 -2.58 -24.83
C ASP A 248 19.10 -3.54 -23.66
N HIS A 249 18.91 -3.10 -22.44
CA HIS A 249 19.12 -3.92 -21.23
C HIS A 249 17.88 -4.69 -20.80
N TYR A 250 16.69 -4.38 -21.34
CA TYR A 250 15.45 -5.05 -20.94
C TYR A 250 15.27 -6.38 -21.66
N ILE A 251 15.21 -7.45 -20.89
CA ILE A 251 15.09 -8.81 -21.44
C ILE A 251 13.64 -9.27 -21.48
N GLY A 252 12.80 -8.88 -20.50
CA GLY A 252 11.40 -9.27 -20.47
C GLY A 252 10.91 -9.65 -19.08
N MET A 253 9.66 -10.08 -19.02
CA MET A 253 9.02 -10.53 -17.77
C MET A 253 9.44 -11.96 -17.43
N ILE A 254 9.67 -12.20 -16.14
CA ILE A 254 9.92 -13.54 -15.57
C ILE A 254 8.65 -14.15 -14.96
N GLY A 255 8.74 -15.42 -14.61
CA GLY A 255 7.72 -16.17 -13.88
C GLY A 255 6.91 -17.11 -14.76
N SER A 256 5.81 -17.64 -14.21
CA SER A 256 4.97 -18.65 -14.87
C SER A 256 4.36 -18.18 -16.20
N HIS A 257 4.14 -16.88 -16.35
CA HIS A 257 3.64 -16.24 -17.58
C HIS A 257 4.73 -15.42 -18.27
N GLY A 258 5.99 -15.57 -17.84
CA GLY A 258 7.13 -14.85 -18.36
C GLY A 258 7.67 -15.43 -19.64
N LYS A 259 8.65 -14.73 -20.21
CA LYS A 259 9.36 -15.18 -21.42
C LYS A 259 10.37 -16.28 -21.06
N SER A 260 10.44 -17.33 -21.89
CA SER A 260 11.34 -18.46 -21.65
C SER A 260 12.80 -18.06 -21.55
N TYR A 261 13.24 -17.11 -22.38
CA TYR A 261 14.61 -16.60 -22.35
C TYR A 261 14.91 -15.75 -21.08
N ALA A 262 13.93 -14.99 -20.57
CA ALA A 262 14.07 -14.24 -19.33
C ALA A 262 14.17 -15.19 -18.10
N ASN A 263 13.33 -16.24 -18.07
CA ASN A 263 13.40 -17.28 -17.06
C ASN A 263 14.72 -18.05 -17.11
N ARG A 264 15.19 -18.40 -18.32
CA ARG A 264 16.49 -19.07 -18.49
C ARG A 264 17.64 -18.19 -17.97
N MET A 265 17.64 -16.89 -18.29
CA MET A 265 18.65 -15.95 -17.80
C MET A 265 18.69 -15.92 -16.27
N MET A 266 17.55 -15.87 -15.60
CA MET A 266 17.46 -15.96 -14.14
C MET A 266 18.04 -17.26 -13.59
N ASN A 267 17.79 -18.39 -14.24
CA ASN A 267 18.26 -19.70 -13.78
C ASN A 267 19.77 -19.90 -14.01
N GLU A 268 20.34 -19.27 -15.03
CA GLU A 268 21.77 -19.36 -15.37
C GLU A 268 22.62 -18.27 -14.72
N ALA A 269 22.00 -17.31 -14.05
CA ALA A 269 22.70 -16.23 -13.35
C ALA A 269 23.58 -16.79 -12.21
N ASP A 270 24.72 -16.16 -11.99
CA ASP A 270 25.58 -16.39 -10.80
C ASP A 270 25.32 -15.37 -9.70
N VAL A 271 24.85 -14.17 -10.05
CA VAL A 271 24.38 -13.15 -9.11
C VAL A 271 23.05 -12.57 -9.59
N ILE A 272 22.06 -12.52 -8.71
CA ILE A 272 20.77 -11.88 -8.97
C ILE A 272 20.59 -10.71 -8.02
N VAL A 273 20.30 -9.52 -8.57
CA VAL A 273 19.90 -8.33 -7.79
C VAL A 273 18.39 -8.23 -7.82
N LEU A 274 17.74 -8.48 -6.69
CA LEU A 274 16.30 -8.27 -6.52
C LEU A 274 16.07 -6.85 -6.02
N CYS A 275 15.42 -6.00 -6.82
CA CYS A 275 15.10 -4.62 -6.48
C CYS A 275 13.59 -4.43 -6.30
N GLY A 276 13.13 -4.23 -5.07
CA GLY A 276 11.71 -4.09 -4.77
C GLY A 276 10.86 -5.23 -5.33
N ALA A 277 11.42 -6.45 -5.30
CA ALA A 277 10.84 -7.64 -5.92
C ALA A 277 10.74 -8.76 -4.88
N ARG A 278 9.53 -9.15 -4.55
CA ARG A 278 9.28 -10.30 -3.68
C ARG A 278 9.57 -11.60 -4.43
N VAL A 279 10.12 -12.58 -3.72
CA VAL A 279 10.30 -13.94 -4.24
C VAL A 279 9.00 -14.73 -4.03
N GLY A 280 8.02 -14.47 -4.88
CA GLY A 280 6.76 -15.21 -4.90
C GLY A 280 6.81 -16.40 -5.86
N ASP A 281 5.95 -17.39 -5.65
CA ASP A 281 5.85 -18.63 -6.45
C ASP A 281 5.58 -18.38 -7.94
N ARG A 282 4.88 -17.29 -8.26
CA ARG A 282 4.58 -16.92 -9.66
C ARG A 282 5.76 -16.29 -10.38
N ALA A 283 6.64 -15.58 -9.66
CA ALA A 283 7.83 -14.93 -10.22
C ALA A 283 9.03 -15.88 -10.25
N ILE A 284 9.25 -16.65 -9.18
CA ILE A 284 10.33 -17.64 -9.05
C ILE A 284 9.70 -18.95 -8.56
N PRO A 285 9.20 -19.81 -9.48
CA PRO A 285 8.45 -21.02 -9.09
C PRO A 285 9.24 -22.03 -8.25
N ASN A 286 10.55 -22.04 -8.37
CA ASN A 286 11.42 -22.91 -7.55
C ASN A 286 12.52 -22.08 -6.86
N PRO A 287 12.19 -21.37 -5.77
CA PRO A 287 13.17 -20.53 -5.07
C PRO A 287 14.30 -21.35 -4.42
N LYS A 288 14.04 -22.59 -4.01
CA LYS A 288 15.07 -23.51 -3.47
C LYS A 288 16.06 -23.99 -4.52
N GLY A 289 15.72 -23.93 -5.80
CA GLY A 289 16.59 -24.30 -6.92
C GLY A 289 17.48 -23.15 -7.40
N VAL A 290 17.35 -21.93 -6.86
CA VAL A 290 18.19 -20.80 -7.23
C VAL A 290 19.60 -21.01 -6.69
N LYS A 291 20.58 -21.11 -7.59
CA LYS A 291 22.01 -21.31 -7.25
C LYS A 291 22.78 -20.00 -7.19
N ALA A 292 22.23 -18.93 -7.70
CA ALA A 292 22.84 -17.60 -7.71
C ALA A 292 23.00 -17.05 -6.30
N SER A 293 24.04 -16.24 -6.07
CA SER A 293 24.11 -15.35 -4.91
C SER A 293 23.07 -14.25 -5.07
N ILE A 294 22.33 -13.94 -4.00
CA ILE A 294 21.24 -12.96 -4.05
C ILE A 294 21.64 -11.67 -3.34
N ILE A 295 21.47 -10.56 -4.03
CA ILE A 295 21.46 -9.22 -3.46
C ILE A 295 20.01 -8.78 -3.42
N HIS A 296 19.42 -8.60 -2.24
CA HIS A 296 18.01 -8.23 -2.08
C HIS A 296 17.90 -6.80 -1.53
N ILE A 297 17.31 -5.91 -2.33
CA ILE A 297 17.06 -4.51 -2.00
C ILE A 297 15.57 -4.32 -1.86
N ASP A 298 15.10 -4.14 -0.63
CA ASP A 298 13.68 -3.96 -0.34
C ASP A 298 13.51 -3.00 0.85
N ILE A 299 12.36 -2.31 0.88
CA ILE A 299 11.97 -1.44 1.99
C ILE A 299 11.44 -2.25 3.18
N ASP A 300 10.89 -3.45 2.91
CA ASP A 300 10.32 -4.34 3.90
C ASP A 300 11.36 -5.37 4.35
N PRO A 301 11.90 -5.23 5.58
CA PRO A 301 12.89 -6.17 6.09
C PRO A 301 12.36 -7.61 6.21
N ALA A 302 11.04 -7.80 6.29
CA ALA A 302 10.42 -9.12 6.38
C ALA A 302 10.43 -9.87 5.01
N GLU A 303 10.59 -9.18 3.91
CA GLU A 303 10.72 -9.79 2.57
C GLU A 303 12.16 -10.18 2.25
N ILE A 304 13.16 -9.51 2.87
CA ILE A 304 14.58 -9.79 2.62
C ILE A 304 14.93 -11.19 3.16
N GLY A 305 15.35 -12.08 2.27
CA GLY A 305 15.77 -13.42 2.64
C GLY A 305 14.63 -14.39 3.00
N LYS A 306 13.35 -14.01 2.85
CA LYS A 306 12.20 -14.81 3.25
C LYS A 306 12.09 -16.16 2.55
N ASN A 307 12.26 -16.17 1.24
CA ASN A 307 12.11 -17.38 0.40
C ASN A 307 13.41 -17.79 -0.31
N VAL A 308 14.46 -16.97 -0.27
CA VAL A 308 15.80 -17.23 -0.80
C VAL A 308 16.83 -16.71 0.20
N ASN A 309 17.99 -17.32 0.26
CA ASN A 309 19.09 -16.80 1.07
C ASN A 309 19.71 -15.58 0.35
N ALA A 310 19.72 -14.42 1.03
CA ALA A 310 20.24 -13.16 0.50
C ALA A 310 21.44 -12.65 1.33
#